data_84dfd08c52a82916cc5d5bb8b4e57f59
#
_entry.id   84dfd08c52a82916cc5d5bb8b4e57f59
#
_cell.length_a   1.000
_cell.length_b   1.000
_cell.length_c   1.000
_cell.angle_alpha   90.00
_cell.angle_beta   90.00
_cell.angle_gamma   90.00
#
_symmetry.space_group_name_H-M   'P 1'
#
loop_
_entity.id
_entity.type
_entity.pdbx_description
1 polymer ?
#
loop_
_entity_poly.entity_id
_entity_poly.type
_entity_poly.pdbx_seq_one_letter_code
_entity_poly.pdbx_strand_id
1 'polypeptide(L)'
;MKVNLSVITLCLGLLILASGCSTSKMKKNATIEGREWSLVSVQSKDGLTKLTPAEDQKPTLSILEGRVSGSAGCNRIMGSVVVEGNKLKFDKVATTMMLCPDAMNLEDAVLNVFGLANNYKVTGTTLELKKDSEVLAVYKIK
;
A
#
# COMPACT_ATOMS: atom_id res chain seq x y z
N MET A 1 -63.19 0.99 58.17
CA MET A 1 -63.20 1.87 57.01
C MET A 1 -62.35 1.24 55.90
N LYS A 2 -62.99 1.03 54.78
CA LYS A 2 -62.50 0.19 53.67
C LYS A 2 -61.46 0.96 52.92
N VAL A 3 -60.20 0.44 52.84
CA VAL A 3 -59.20 0.93 51.97
C VAL A 3 -59.37 0.19 50.65
N ASN A 4 -59.70 0.90 49.62
CA ASN A 4 -59.85 0.39 48.27
C ASN A 4 -58.44 0.11 47.66
N LEU A 5 -58.17 -1.15 47.57
CA LEU A 5 -57.09 -1.71 46.83
C LEU A 5 -57.47 -1.76 45.34
N SER A 6 -57.29 -0.73 44.63
CA SER A 6 -57.46 -0.79 43.18
C SER A 6 -56.57 0.23 42.48
N VAL A 7 -55.90 -0.22 41.43
CA VAL A 7 -55.12 0.50 40.45
C VAL A 7 -53.66 0.77 40.83
N ILE A 8 -52.93 -0.33 41.03
CA ILE A 8 -51.52 -0.30 40.60
C ILE A 8 -51.51 -0.87 39.17
N THR A 9 -51.87 -0.05 38.25
CA THR A 9 -51.79 -0.37 36.84
C THR A 9 -50.34 -0.35 36.45
N LEU A 10 -49.88 -1.52 36.19
CA LEU A 10 -48.70 -2.01 35.56
C LEU A 10 -48.33 -1.19 34.30
N CYS A 11 -47.48 -0.22 34.45
CA CYS A 11 -46.73 0.38 33.33
C CYS A 11 -45.38 -0.30 33.26
N LEU A 12 -45.37 -1.55 32.82
CA LEU A 12 -44.16 -2.25 32.42
C LEU A 12 -43.75 -1.72 31.04
N GLY A 13 -43.12 -0.55 31.04
CA GLY A 13 -42.51 0.04 29.86
C GLY A 13 -41.35 -0.84 29.41
N LEU A 14 -41.58 -1.58 28.37
CA LEU A 14 -40.59 -2.37 27.65
C LEU A 14 -39.54 -1.42 27.05
N LEU A 15 -38.46 -1.16 27.78
CA LEU A 15 -37.27 -0.51 27.25
C LEU A 15 -36.57 -1.47 26.28
N ILE A 16 -36.92 -1.37 25.01
CA ILE A 16 -36.16 -2.00 23.93
C ILE A 16 -34.87 -1.21 23.79
N LEU A 17 -33.82 -1.70 24.43
CA LEU A 17 -32.45 -1.29 24.15
C LEU A 17 -32.11 -1.78 22.76
N ALA A 18 -32.33 -0.93 21.75
CA ALA A 18 -31.81 -1.12 20.43
C ALA A 18 -30.29 -0.96 20.52
N SER A 19 -29.59 -2.06 20.81
CA SER A 19 -28.12 -2.15 20.64
C SER A 19 -27.83 -2.03 19.16
N GLY A 20 -27.68 -0.80 18.70
CA GLY A 20 -27.17 -0.49 17.37
C GLY A 20 -25.74 -1.04 17.26
N CYS A 21 -25.57 -2.24 16.73
CA CYS A 21 -24.31 -2.70 16.22
C CYS A 21 -23.91 -1.78 15.07
N SER A 22 -23.16 -0.73 15.39
CA SER A 22 -22.40 0.04 14.40
C SER A 22 -21.36 -0.90 13.81
N THR A 23 -21.72 -1.57 12.74
CA THR A 23 -20.76 -2.29 11.90
C THR A 23 -19.89 -1.21 11.23
N SER A 24 -18.84 -0.79 11.89
CA SER A 24 -17.79 -0.04 11.26
C SER A 24 -17.28 -0.90 10.11
N LYS A 25 -17.70 -0.58 8.89
CA LYS A 25 -17.06 -1.09 7.69
C LYS A 25 -15.61 -0.61 7.78
N MET A 26 -14.74 -1.43 8.33
CA MET A 26 -13.32 -1.27 8.16
C MET A 26 -13.12 -1.24 6.64
N LYS A 27 -12.84 -0.05 6.09
CA LYS A 27 -12.28 0.06 4.76
C LYS A 27 -11.05 -0.82 4.79
N LYS A 28 -11.13 -2.00 4.18
CA LYS A 28 -9.95 -2.82 3.90
C LYS A 28 -9.06 -1.90 3.07
N ASN A 29 -8.07 -1.27 3.70
CA ASN A 29 -7.04 -0.55 2.98
C ASN A 29 -6.45 -1.58 2.02
N ALA A 30 -6.51 -1.28 0.73
CA ALA A 30 -5.96 -2.18 -0.26
C ALA A 30 -4.47 -2.33 0.08
N THR A 31 -4.05 -3.57 0.38
CA THR A 31 -2.69 -3.84 0.80
C THR A 31 -1.74 -3.81 -0.40
N ILE A 32 -0.52 -3.36 -0.16
CA ILE A 32 0.59 -3.47 -1.11
C ILE A 32 1.07 -4.92 -1.25
N GLU A 33 0.83 -5.75 -0.21
CA GLU A 33 1.34 -7.12 -0.12
C GLU A 33 0.49 -8.13 -0.90
N GLY A 34 1.14 -9.26 -1.28
CA GLY A 34 0.49 -10.40 -1.93
C GLY A 34 0.09 -10.14 -3.37
N ARG A 35 0.67 -9.15 -4.03
CA ARG A 35 0.42 -8.78 -5.43
C ARG A 35 1.73 -8.55 -6.17
N GLU A 36 1.71 -8.80 -7.46
CA GLU A 36 2.79 -8.38 -8.36
C GLU A 36 2.41 -7.05 -9.01
N TRP A 37 3.29 -6.08 -8.86
CA TRP A 37 3.14 -4.73 -9.36
C TRP A 37 4.09 -4.50 -10.52
N SER A 38 3.60 -3.91 -11.61
CA SER A 38 4.38 -3.52 -12.77
C SER A 38 4.53 -2.02 -12.84
N LEU A 39 5.73 -1.51 -13.07
CA LEU A 39 6.02 -0.08 -13.11
C LEU A 39 5.31 0.59 -14.27
N VAL A 40 4.64 1.70 -13.99
CA VAL A 40 4.06 2.60 -14.99
C VAL A 40 5.00 3.77 -15.23
N SER A 41 5.52 4.34 -14.15
CA SER A 41 6.43 5.48 -14.23
C SER A 41 7.20 5.66 -12.93
N VAL A 42 8.38 6.24 -13.01
CA VAL A 42 9.25 6.56 -11.89
C VAL A 42 9.89 7.93 -12.09
N GLN A 43 10.09 8.65 -11.01
CA GLN A 43 10.85 9.90 -11.02
C GLN A 43 12.32 9.59 -11.24
N SER A 44 12.97 10.33 -12.13
CA SER A 44 14.41 10.21 -12.35
C SER A 44 15.21 10.53 -11.07
N LYS A 45 16.43 10.08 -11.01
CA LYS A 45 17.28 10.23 -9.82
C LYS A 45 17.54 11.71 -9.44
N ASP A 46 17.55 12.60 -10.42
CA ASP A 46 17.66 14.05 -10.20
C ASP A 46 16.32 14.72 -9.83
N GLY A 47 15.22 13.98 -9.86
CA GLY A 47 13.87 14.47 -9.52
C GLY A 47 13.24 15.38 -10.59
N LEU A 48 13.90 15.59 -11.72
CA LEU A 48 13.46 16.58 -12.71
C LEU A 48 12.55 16.00 -13.78
N THR A 49 12.67 14.71 -14.06
CA THR A 49 11.93 14.05 -15.13
C THR A 49 11.22 12.80 -14.65
N LYS A 50 10.23 12.37 -15.43
CA LYS A 50 9.49 11.14 -15.20
C LYS A 50 9.85 10.14 -16.27
N LEU A 51 10.37 8.98 -15.86
CA LEU A 51 10.75 7.90 -16.77
C LEU A 51 9.58 6.90 -16.88
N THR A 52 9.37 6.40 -18.09
CA THR A 52 8.38 5.36 -18.40
C THR A 52 9.11 4.17 -19.00
N PRO A 53 8.94 2.95 -18.45
CA PRO A 53 9.61 1.78 -19.00
C PRO A 53 9.06 1.39 -20.37
N ALA A 54 9.91 0.78 -21.19
CA ALA A 54 9.47 0.06 -22.38
C ALA A 54 8.65 -1.19 -21.99
N GLU A 55 7.78 -1.65 -22.87
CA GLU A 55 6.84 -2.74 -22.58
C GLU A 55 7.54 -4.07 -22.22
N ASP A 56 8.67 -4.35 -22.84
CA ASP A 56 9.47 -5.56 -22.70
C ASP A 56 10.43 -5.52 -21.48
N GLN A 57 10.64 -4.37 -20.87
CA GLN A 57 11.59 -4.15 -19.77
C GLN A 57 10.94 -3.51 -18.54
N LYS A 58 9.66 -3.80 -18.30
CA LYS A 58 8.95 -3.21 -17.14
C LYS A 58 9.49 -3.74 -15.82
N PRO A 59 10.00 -2.86 -14.96
CA PRO A 59 10.29 -3.21 -13.58
C PRO A 59 9.07 -3.78 -12.87
N THR A 60 9.30 -4.76 -12.02
CA THR A 60 8.26 -5.39 -11.20
C THR A 60 8.61 -5.31 -9.72
N LEU A 61 7.58 -5.32 -8.88
CA LEU A 61 7.70 -5.26 -7.43
C LEU A 61 6.69 -6.23 -6.81
N SER A 62 7.16 -7.09 -5.93
CA SER A 62 6.32 -7.93 -5.08
C SER A 62 6.76 -7.78 -3.63
N ILE A 63 5.80 -7.62 -2.75
CA ILE A 63 6.00 -7.56 -1.31
C ILE A 63 5.18 -8.66 -0.66
N LEU A 64 5.84 -9.49 0.14
CA LEU A 64 5.21 -10.58 0.87
C LEU A 64 6.00 -10.86 2.15
N GLU A 65 5.30 -10.88 3.29
CA GLU A 65 5.86 -11.23 4.60
C GLU A 65 7.17 -10.48 4.95
N GLY A 66 7.18 -9.16 4.71
CA GLY A 66 8.34 -8.32 5.00
C GLY A 66 9.51 -8.49 4.03
N ARG A 67 9.30 -9.18 2.92
CA ARG A 67 10.29 -9.34 1.86
C ARG A 67 9.87 -8.57 0.61
N VAL A 68 10.84 -8.00 -0.06
CA VAL A 68 10.68 -7.40 -1.37
C VAL A 68 11.45 -8.22 -2.40
N SER A 69 10.84 -8.42 -3.57
CA SER A 69 11.44 -9.08 -4.73
C SER A 69 10.88 -8.49 -6.02
N GLY A 70 11.56 -8.71 -7.13
CA GLY A 70 11.12 -8.26 -8.43
C GLY A 70 12.27 -7.99 -9.38
N SER A 71 12.08 -7.01 -10.26
CA SER A 71 13.08 -6.54 -11.22
C SER A 71 13.11 -5.01 -11.24
N ALA A 72 14.29 -4.44 -11.38
CA ALA A 72 14.46 -3.00 -11.56
C ALA A 72 14.50 -2.58 -13.04
N GLY A 73 14.25 -3.52 -13.94
CA GLY A 73 14.35 -3.37 -15.40
C GLY A 73 15.32 -4.40 -15.98
N CYS A 74 16.59 -4.27 -15.71
CA CYS A 74 17.62 -5.24 -16.06
C CYS A 74 17.88 -6.23 -14.93
N ASN A 75 18.19 -5.71 -13.75
CA ASN A 75 18.60 -6.52 -12.61
C ASN A 75 17.42 -6.95 -11.74
N ARG A 76 17.54 -8.15 -11.17
CA ARG A 76 16.62 -8.62 -10.13
C ARG A 76 16.89 -7.90 -8.84
N ILE A 77 15.83 -7.62 -8.09
CA ILE A 77 15.89 -7.05 -6.76
C ILE A 77 15.42 -8.06 -5.73
N MET A 78 16.02 -8.01 -4.55
CA MET A 78 15.61 -8.76 -3.37
C MET A 78 16.03 -7.97 -2.12
N GLY A 79 15.25 -8.08 -1.08
CA GLY A 79 15.54 -7.38 0.17
C GLY A 79 14.45 -7.55 1.22
N SER A 80 14.49 -6.69 2.21
CA SER A 80 13.50 -6.59 3.26
C SER A 80 12.71 -5.29 3.14
N VAL A 81 11.49 -5.30 3.61
CA VAL A 81 10.64 -4.11 3.72
C VAL A 81 9.80 -4.19 4.99
N VAL A 82 9.72 -3.09 5.69
CA VAL A 82 8.80 -2.94 6.83
C VAL A 82 7.59 -2.15 6.35
N VAL A 83 6.40 -2.67 6.60
CA VAL A 83 5.12 -2.03 6.22
C VAL A 83 4.27 -1.87 7.48
N GLU A 84 3.93 -0.64 7.83
CA GLU A 84 3.11 -0.29 8.99
C GLU A 84 2.01 0.70 8.58
N GLY A 85 0.80 0.20 8.41
CA GLY A 85 -0.30 0.98 7.87
C GLY A 85 -0.02 1.45 6.44
N ASN A 86 0.16 2.73 6.22
CA ASN A 86 0.56 3.31 4.92
C ASN A 86 2.04 3.70 4.86
N LYS A 87 2.79 3.49 5.93
CA LYS A 87 4.24 3.72 5.96
C LYS A 87 4.96 2.49 5.45
N LEU A 88 6.08 2.71 4.79
CA LEU A 88 6.98 1.64 4.38
C LEU A 88 8.43 2.10 4.45
N LYS A 89 9.30 1.12 4.65
CA LYS A 89 10.75 1.33 4.60
C LYS A 89 11.39 0.10 3.97
N PHE A 90 12.02 0.30 2.83
CA PHE A 90 12.87 -0.73 2.25
C PHE A 90 14.19 -0.81 3.02
N ASP A 91 14.67 -2.02 3.27
CA ASP A 91 15.92 -2.27 3.96
C ASP A 91 16.71 -3.37 3.24
N LYS A 92 18.04 -3.21 3.19
CA LYS A 92 18.96 -4.20 2.60
C LYS A 92 18.55 -4.69 1.22
N VAL A 93 18.09 -3.77 0.36
CA VAL A 93 17.78 -4.11 -1.04
C VAL A 93 19.09 -4.38 -1.78
N ALA A 94 19.20 -5.58 -2.32
CA ALA A 94 20.31 -6.01 -3.17
C ALA A 94 19.80 -6.25 -4.59
N THR A 95 20.73 -6.14 -5.55
CA THR A 95 20.47 -6.40 -6.96
C THR A 95 21.48 -7.36 -7.54
N THR A 96 21.13 -8.08 -8.60
CA THR A 96 22.11 -8.68 -9.50
C THR A 96 22.91 -7.57 -10.20
N MET A 97 24.04 -7.90 -10.83
CA MET A 97 24.95 -6.93 -11.43
C MET A 97 25.16 -7.21 -12.93
N MET A 98 24.06 -7.29 -13.67
CA MET A 98 24.15 -7.33 -15.14
C MET A 98 24.28 -5.91 -15.69
N LEU A 99 25.00 -5.76 -16.78
CA LEU A 99 25.14 -4.50 -17.49
C LEU A 99 24.16 -4.46 -18.66
N CYS A 100 23.18 -3.59 -18.57
CA CYS A 100 22.17 -3.35 -19.61
C CYS A 100 22.14 -1.84 -19.92
N PRO A 101 22.97 -1.34 -20.83
CA PRO A 101 23.18 0.09 -21.02
C PRO A 101 21.88 0.90 -21.17
N ASP A 102 20.92 0.37 -21.88
CA ASP A 102 19.63 1.05 -22.17
C ASP A 102 18.68 1.07 -20.98
N ALA A 103 18.88 0.21 -19.97
CA ALA A 103 18.03 0.10 -18.79
C ALA A 103 18.61 0.73 -17.53
N MET A 104 19.89 1.11 -17.51
CA MET A 104 20.58 1.55 -16.28
C MET A 104 19.98 2.82 -15.68
N ASN A 105 19.58 3.79 -16.49
CA ASN A 105 18.92 5.01 -15.99
C ASN A 105 17.59 4.72 -15.30
N LEU A 106 16.82 3.79 -15.84
CA LEU A 106 15.54 3.37 -15.26
C LEU A 106 15.76 2.58 -13.96
N GLU A 107 16.73 1.67 -13.96
CA GLU A 107 17.11 0.89 -12.79
C GLU A 107 17.59 1.78 -11.65
N ASP A 108 18.50 2.72 -11.93
CA ASP A 108 18.99 3.69 -10.95
C ASP A 108 17.84 4.50 -10.34
N ALA A 109 16.87 4.91 -11.15
CA ALA A 109 15.70 5.63 -10.68
C ALA A 109 14.84 4.76 -9.74
N VAL A 110 14.58 3.50 -10.10
CA VAL A 110 13.82 2.55 -9.27
C VAL A 110 14.51 2.30 -7.93
N LEU A 111 15.82 2.06 -7.94
CA LEU A 111 16.61 1.82 -6.73
C LEU A 111 16.68 3.07 -5.84
N ASN A 112 16.78 4.25 -6.45
CA ASN A 112 16.71 5.52 -5.73
C ASN A 112 15.37 5.69 -5.01
N VAL A 113 14.26 5.35 -5.65
CA VAL A 113 12.91 5.40 -5.02
C VAL A 113 12.85 4.49 -3.80
N PHE A 114 13.43 3.30 -3.82
CA PHE A 114 13.46 2.41 -2.65
C PHE A 114 14.22 3.02 -1.47
N GLY A 115 15.25 3.81 -1.74
CA GLY A 115 15.99 4.53 -0.71
C GLY A 115 15.24 5.74 -0.14
N LEU A 116 14.34 6.34 -0.90
CA LEU A 116 13.65 7.58 -0.55
C LEU A 116 12.23 7.39 -0.04
N ALA A 117 11.52 6.37 -0.53
CA ALA A 117 10.11 6.16 -0.21
C ALA A 117 9.91 5.85 1.27
N ASN A 118 8.98 6.56 1.91
CA ASN A 118 8.64 6.40 3.31
C ASN A 118 7.15 6.10 3.53
N ASN A 119 6.34 6.17 2.49
CA ASN A 119 4.94 5.78 2.54
C ASN A 119 4.44 5.36 1.15
N TYR A 120 3.24 4.77 1.13
CA TYR A 120 2.59 4.33 -0.09
C TYR A 120 1.08 4.57 -0.05
N LYS A 121 0.48 4.54 -1.22
CA LYS A 121 -0.98 4.55 -1.38
C LYS A 121 -1.39 3.52 -2.43
N VAL A 122 -2.37 2.69 -2.08
CA VAL A 122 -3.01 1.79 -3.06
C VAL A 122 -4.42 2.28 -3.32
N THR A 123 -4.76 2.48 -4.59
CA THR A 123 -6.09 2.90 -5.03
C THR A 123 -6.53 1.98 -6.19
N GLY A 124 -7.46 1.07 -5.89
CA GLY A 124 -7.86 0.05 -6.85
C GLY A 124 -6.69 -0.83 -7.29
N THR A 125 -6.29 -0.71 -8.54
CA THR A 125 -5.18 -1.44 -9.15
C THR A 125 -3.87 -0.65 -9.21
N THR A 126 -3.83 0.54 -8.63
CA THR A 126 -2.68 1.45 -8.70
C THR A 126 -1.99 1.53 -7.34
N LEU A 127 -0.66 1.43 -7.34
CA LEU A 127 0.23 1.64 -6.21
C LEU A 127 1.09 2.88 -6.48
N GLU A 128 1.09 3.80 -5.55
CA GLU A 128 2.02 4.95 -5.52
C GLU A 128 3.03 4.73 -4.38
N LEU A 129 4.33 4.74 -4.71
CA LEU A 129 5.40 4.87 -3.73
C LEU A 129 5.70 6.36 -3.56
N LYS A 130 5.80 6.82 -2.32
CA LYS A 130 5.86 8.24 -2.00
C LYS A 130 6.95 8.55 -0.98
N LYS A 131 7.46 9.77 -1.09
CA LYS A 131 8.19 10.44 -0.01
C LYS A 131 7.31 11.58 0.49
N ASP A 132 6.82 11.45 1.71
CA ASP A 132 5.84 12.37 2.29
C ASP A 132 4.60 12.53 1.39
N SER A 133 4.38 13.69 0.79
CA SER A 133 3.29 13.95 -0.16
C SER A 133 3.67 13.72 -1.63
N GLU A 134 4.96 13.63 -1.93
CA GLU A 134 5.47 13.50 -3.29
C GLU A 134 5.36 12.06 -3.82
N VAL A 135 4.84 11.88 -5.03
CA VAL A 135 4.77 10.58 -5.69
C VAL A 135 6.07 10.35 -6.47
N LEU A 136 6.84 9.35 -6.04
CA LEU A 136 8.12 8.98 -6.65
C LEU A 136 7.98 7.93 -7.75
N ALA A 137 7.08 6.97 -7.56
CA ALA A 137 6.83 5.92 -8.55
C ALA A 137 5.37 5.50 -8.54
N VAL A 138 4.87 5.10 -9.70
CA VAL A 138 3.52 4.58 -9.91
C VAL A 138 3.62 3.20 -10.53
N TYR A 139 2.93 2.26 -9.92
CA TYR A 139 2.81 0.87 -10.38
C TYR A 139 1.34 0.52 -10.61
N LYS A 140 1.10 -0.51 -11.40
CA LYS A 140 -0.21 -1.17 -11.56
C LYS A 140 -0.08 -2.65 -11.29
N ILE A 141 -1.18 -3.28 -10.87
CA ILE A 141 -1.26 -4.73 -10.78
C ILE A 141 -0.96 -5.32 -12.16
N LYS A 142 -0.11 -6.34 -12.17
CA LYS A 142 0.25 -7.10 -13.37
C LYS A 142 -0.85 -8.08 -13.74
#